data_2c794d20c77ca456469c13b4fb1844a8
#
_entry.id   2c794d20c77ca456469c13b4fb1844a8
#
_cell.length_a   1.000
_cell.length_b   1.000
_cell.length_c   1.000
_cell.angle_alpha   90.00
_cell.angle_beta   90.00
_cell.angle_gamma   90.00
#
_symmetry.space_group_name_H-M   'P 1'
#
loop_
_entity.id
_entity.type
_entity.pdbx_description
1 polymer ?
#
loop_
_entity_poly.entity_id
_entity_poly.type
_entity_poly.pdbx_seq_one_letter_code
_entity_poly.pdbx_strand_id
1 'polypeptide(L)'
;RGEPVVCADISVEALRKKVGETAESVYFDFTDAGTFEAALRDVDRVFIMRPPHLGKPEDLKTFVEALKAKGGIRLVSFLSLIGVENNPVPPHHKIEKYIEQAGLPYCHIRPSFFMQNLSGVHAFEIQHFDRIVVPVKNVLTSFIDAEDIGELTAKVLTEPEKHQNRGYSITGPEAIDYFQAAKILSEELGRN
;
A
#
# COMPACT_ATOMS: atom_id res chain seq x y z
N ARG A 1 -14.16 8.03 10.12
CA ARG A 1 -14.84 7.09 11.02
C ARG A 1 -14.57 7.39 12.51
N GLY A 2 -13.94 8.57 12.81
CA GLY A 2 -13.77 9.06 14.17
C GLY A 2 -12.62 8.45 14.99
N GLU A 3 -11.85 7.51 14.42
CA GLU A 3 -10.67 6.96 15.06
C GLU A 3 -9.49 7.94 14.93
N PRO A 4 -8.70 8.18 15.99
CA PRO A 4 -7.50 8.98 15.90
C PRO A 4 -6.47 8.27 15.01
N VAL A 5 -5.82 9.03 14.12
CA VAL A 5 -4.84 8.49 13.17
C VAL A 5 -3.56 9.30 13.26
N VAL A 6 -2.43 8.59 13.35
CA VAL A 6 -1.09 9.15 13.18
C VAL A 6 -0.58 8.79 11.79
N CYS A 7 -0.30 9.79 10.99
CA CYS A 7 0.31 9.63 9.67
C CYS A 7 1.81 9.87 9.79
N ALA A 8 2.61 8.97 9.21
CA ALA A 8 4.06 8.94 9.36
C ALA A 8 4.75 8.95 7.99
N ASP A 9 5.68 9.86 7.75
CA ASP A 9 6.43 10.01 6.50
C ASP A 9 7.77 10.72 6.74
N ILE A 10 8.72 10.53 5.84
CA ILE A 10 10.00 11.27 5.84
C ILE A 10 9.81 12.77 5.54
N SER A 11 8.70 13.17 4.93
CA SER A 11 8.34 14.55 4.64
C SER A 11 7.08 14.97 5.38
N VAL A 12 7.23 15.41 6.63
CA VAL A 12 6.11 15.89 7.46
C VAL A 12 5.37 17.05 6.80
N GLU A 13 6.08 17.93 6.09
CA GLU A 13 5.47 19.06 5.39
C GLU A 13 4.56 18.60 4.24
N ALA A 14 5.05 17.69 3.40
CA ALA A 14 4.25 17.11 2.31
C ALA A 14 3.06 16.31 2.86
N LEU A 15 3.26 15.59 3.96
CA LEU A 15 2.22 14.85 4.64
C LEU A 15 1.11 15.78 5.16
N ARG A 16 1.46 16.85 5.87
CA ARG A 16 0.49 17.85 6.38
C ARG A 16 -0.31 18.51 5.27
N LYS A 17 0.29 18.77 4.12
CA LYS A 17 -0.44 19.30 2.94
C LYS A 17 -1.50 18.34 2.43
N LYS A 18 -1.29 17.02 2.60
CA LYS A 18 -2.24 15.99 2.15
C LYS A 18 -3.35 15.71 3.16
N VAL A 19 -2.97 15.56 4.44
CA VAL A 19 -3.93 15.13 5.48
C VAL A 19 -4.57 16.30 6.24
N GLY A 20 -4.02 17.52 6.12
CA GLY A 20 -4.49 18.70 6.83
C GLY A 20 -4.41 18.52 8.34
N GLU A 21 -5.45 18.99 9.06
CA GLU A 21 -5.59 18.87 10.51
C GLU A 21 -6.37 17.60 10.93
N THR A 22 -6.72 16.75 9.97
CA THR A 22 -7.55 15.56 10.23
C THR A 22 -6.80 14.40 10.88
N ALA A 23 -5.45 14.45 10.84
CA ALA A 23 -4.58 13.43 11.43
C ALA A 23 -3.30 14.07 11.98
N GLU A 24 -2.76 13.49 13.04
CA GLU A 24 -1.43 13.82 13.53
C GLU A 24 -0.39 13.43 12.47
N SER A 25 0.62 14.28 12.27
CA SER A 25 1.72 14.03 11.31
C SER A 25 3.05 13.96 12.04
N VAL A 26 3.76 12.84 11.90
CA VAL A 26 5.05 12.59 12.54
C VAL A 26 6.14 12.28 11.51
N TYR A 27 7.37 12.63 11.83
CA TYR A 27 8.53 12.20 11.04
C TYR A 27 8.81 10.71 11.29
N PHE A 28 9.01 9.97 10.21
CA PHE A 28 9.28 8.54 10.27
C PHE A 28 10.11 8.09 9.08
N ASP A 29 11.16 7.33 9.35
CA ASP A 29 12.00 6.69 8.34
C ASP A 29 12.24 5.23 8.71
N PHE A 30 11.90 4.29 7.82
CA PHE A 30 12.14 2.86 8.02
C PHE A 30 13.62 2.52 8.24
N THR A 31 14.53 3.35 7.76
CA THR A 31 15.97 3.17 7.88
C THR A 31 16.58 3.79 9.14
N ASP A 32 15.80 4.58 9.89
CA ASP A 32 16.22 5.22 11.15
C ASP A 32 15.34 4.76 12.33
N ALA A 33 15.86 3.81 13.09
CA ALA A 33 15.16 3.29 14.28
C ALA A 33 14.90 4.36 15.37
N GLY A 34 15.63 5.46 15.37
CA GLY A 34 15.40 6.59 16.29
C GLY A 34 14.04 7.26 16.08
N THR A 35 13.41 7.07 14.91
CA THR A 35 12.10 7.66 14.58
C THR A 35 10.91 6.79 15.03
N PHE A 36 11.14 5.53 15.40
CA PHE A 36 10.08 4.56 15.62
C PHE A 36 9.28 4.84 16.89
N GLU A 37 9.93 5.20 17.98
CA GLU A 37 9.29 5.43 19.27
C GLU A 37 8.22 6.52 19.18
N ALA A 38 8.55 7.65 18.55
CA ALA A 38 7.60 8.76 18.38
C ALA A 38 6.40 8.37 17.51
N ALA A 39 6.65 7.66 16.41
CA ALA A 39 5.60 7.24 15.49
C ALA A 39 4.70 6.13 16.06
N LEU A 40 5.19 5.35 17.01
CA LEU A 40 4.46 4.23 17.62
C LEU A 40 3.83 4.58 18.97
N ARG A 41 3.96 5.80 19.45
CA ARG A 41 3.34 6.23 20.72
C ARG A 41 1.83 6.06 20.62
N ASP A 42 1.26 5.37 21.60
CA ASP A 42 -0.19 5.12 21.72
C ASP A 42 -0.85 4.43 20.51
N VAL A 43 -0.04 3.83 19.61
CA VAL A 43 -0.50 3.11 18.44
C VAL A 43 -0.65 1.63 18.76
N ASP A 44 -1.80 1.04 18.46
CA ASP A 44 -2.10 -0.39 18.61
C ASP A 44 -2.40 -1.11 17.28
N ARG A 45 -2.59 -0.33 16.20
CA ARG A 45 -2.86 -0.84 14.84
C ARG A 45 -2.00 -0.08 13.84
N VAL A 46 -1.37 -0.79 12.93
CA VAL A 46 -0.42 -0.20 11.99
C VAL A 46 -0.77 -0.59 10.56
N PHE A 47 -0.79 0.40 9.67
CA PHE A 47 -0.80 0.17 8.23
C PHE A 47 0.58 0.45 7.66
N ILE A 48 1.16 -0.53 7.01
CA ILE A 48 2.48 -0.42 6.38
C ILE A 48 2.32 -0.39 4.87
N MET A 49 2.89 0.64 4.26
CA MET A 49 3.10 0.74 2.82
C MET A 49 4.60 0.88 2.56
N ARG A 50 5.15 -0.04 1.76
CA ARG A 50 6.58 -0.01 1.42
C ARG A 50 6.88 1.17 0.50
N PRO A 51 7.79 2.08 0.87
CA PRO A 51 8.24 3.14 -0.04
C PRO A 51 8.91 2.55 -1.29
N PRO A 52 8.66 3.07 -2.49
CA PRO A 52 9.19 2.51 -3.73
C PRO A 52 10.73 2.53 -3.82
N HIS A 53 11.38 3.48 -3.15
CA HIS A 53 12.85 3.58 -3.13
C HIS A 53 13.52 2.56 -2.20
N LEU A 54 12.80 1.97 -1.24
CA LEU A 54 13.30 0.90 -0.39
C LEU A 54 13.14 -0.44 -1.12
N GLY A 55 14.15 -0.80 -1.90
CA GLY A 55 14.11 -2.03 -2.72
C GLY A 55 14.36 -3.31 -1.93
N LYS A 56 15.04 -3.22 -0.78
CA LYS A 56 15.41 -4.37 0.03
C LYS A 56 14.32 -4.64 1.08
N PRO A 57 13.77 -5.85 1.16
CA PRO A 57 12.79 -6.19 2.20
C PRO A 57 13.37 -6.06 3.61
N GLU A 58 14.69 -6.23 3.76
CA GLU A 58 15.43 -6.10 5.01
C GLU A 58 15.30 -4.70 5.64
N ASP A 59 15.09 -3.65 4.83
CA ASP A 59 14.91 -2.27 5.31
C ASP A 59 13.68 -2.14 6.24
N LEU A 60 12.65 -2.98 6.04
CA LEU A 60 11.46 -2.99 6.88
C LEU A 60 11.56 -3.96 8.07
N LYS A 61 12.55 -4.85 8.09
CA LYS A 61 12.67 -5.88 9.12
C LYS A 61 12.85 -5.28 10.51
N THR A 62 13.72 -4.27 10.64
CA THR A 62 13.99 -3.58 11.92
C THR A 62 12.72 -2.95 12.48
N PHE A 63 11.88 -2.37 11.63
CA PHE A 63 10.60 -1.81 12.05
C PHE A 63 9.62 -2.90 12.53
N VAL A 64 9.55 -4.04 11.83
CA VAL A 64 8.74 -5.18 12.27
C VAL A 64 9.19 -5.72 13.63
N GLU A 65 10.51 -5.78 13.87
CA GLU A 65 11.08 -6.17 15.16
C GLU A 65 10.73 -5.16 16.26
N ALA A 66 10.73 -3.86 15.95
CA ALA A 66 10.32 -2.80 16.86
C ALA A 66 8.83 -2.89 17.24
N LEU A 67 7.95 -3.22 16.28
CA LEU A 67 6.53 -3.47 16.55
C LEU A 67 6.34 -4.64 17.52
N LYS A 68 7.10 -5.72 17.33
CA LYS A 68 7.08 -6.87 18.24
C LYS A 68 7.58 -6.48 19.65
N ALA A 69 8.69 -5.75 19.72
CA ALA A 69 9.29 -5.34 20.99
C ALA A 69 8.39 -4.36 21.77
N LYS A 70 7.69 -3.46 21.07
CA LYS A 70 6.71 -2.55 21.68
C LYS A 70 5.59 -3.31 22.40
N GLY A 71 5.12 -4.40 21.81
CA GLY A 71 3.96 -5.13 22.33
C GLY A 71 2.63 -4.37 22.18
N GLY A 72 1.53 -5.03 22.51
CA GLY A 72 0.20 -4.43 22.47
C GLY A 72 -0.32 -4.10 21.05
N ILE A 73 0.37 -4.54 19.99
CA ILE A 73 -0.10 -4.38 18.61
C ILE A 73 -1.23 -5.37 18.34
N ARG A 74 -2.41 -4.86 18.05
CA ARG A 74 -3.63 -5.64 17.74
C ARG A 74 -3.69 -6.06 16.28
N LEU A 75 -3.09 -5.28 15.37
CA LEU A 75 -3.02 -5.62 13.95
C LEU A 75 -1.92 -4.86 13.23
N VAL A 76 -1.19 -5.57 12.37
CA VAL A 76 -0.34 -5.00 11.33
C VAL A 76 -0.97 -5.28 9.98
N SER A 77 -1.52 -4.25 9.33
CA SER A 77 -2.00 -4.35 7.96
C SER A 77 -0.87 -3.95 7.00
N PHE A 78 -0.59 -4.78 6.02
CA PHE A 78 0.46 -4.51 5.04
C PHE A 78 -0.10 -4.45 3.62
N LEU A 79 0.18 -3.34 2.91
CA LEU A 79 -0.14 -3.20 1.50
C LEU A 79 0.86 -4.02 0.69
N SER A 80 0.41 -5.19 0.30
CA SER A 80 1.17 -6.19 -0.44
C SER A 80 0.81 -6.19 -1.93
N LEU A 81 0.93 -7.32 -2.61
CA LEU A 81 0.63 -7.50 -4.02
C LEU A 81 -0.16 -8.79 -4.24
N ILE A 82 -1.07 -8.79 -5.19
CA ILE A 82 -1.80 -10.00 -5.60
C ILE A 82 -0.82 -11.08 -6.11
N GLY A 83 -1.02 -12.32 -5.70
CA GLY A 83 -0.21 -13.48 -6.11
C GLY A 83 1.15 -13.60 -5.43
N VAL A 84 1.52 -12.65 -4.56
CA VAL A 84 2.83 -12.64 -3.90
C VAL A 84 3.02 -13.81 -2.93
N GLU A 85 1.95 -14.36 -2.40
CA GLU A 85 1.98 -15.55 -1.54
C GLU A 85 2.62 -16.77 -2.22
N ASN A 86 2.49 -16.86 -3.55
CA ASN A 86 3.05 -17.93 -4.38
C ASN A 86 4.28 -17.51 -5.19
N ASN A 87 4.71 -16.24 -5.07
CA ASN A 87 5.83 -15.70 -5.83
C ASN A 87 6.86 -15.05 -4.88
N PRO A 88 8.03 -15.68 -4.64
CA PRO A 88 9.04 -15.15 -3.72
C PRO A 88 9.89 -14.03 -4.32
N VAL A 89 9.72 -13.68 -5.60
CA VAL A 89 10.55 -12.68 -6.30
C VAL A 89 10.30 -11.26 -5.81
N PRO A 90 9.05 -10.76 -5.69
CA PRO A 90 8.81 -9.42 -5.18
C PRO A 90 9.22 -9.29 -3.70
N PRO A 91 9.80 -8.15 -3.29
CA PRO A 91 10.19 -7.92 -1.89
C PRO A 91 9.03 -8.05 -0.91
N HIS A 92 7.80 -7.82 -1.35
CA HIS A 92 6.59 -7.94 -0.55
C HIS A 92 6.40 -9.34 0.04
N HIS A 93 6.78 -10.41 -0.68
CA HIS A 93 6.74 -11.77 -0.14
C HIS A 93 7.55 -11.90 1.15
N LYS A 94 8.80 -11.43 1.14
CA LYS A 94 9.67 -11.49 2.32
C LYS A 94 9.14 -10.60 3.46
N ILE A 95 8.58 -9.43 3.15
CA ILE A 95 8.01 -8.53 4.16
C ILE A 95 6.81 -9.20 4.84
N GLU A 96 5.90 -9.83 4.07
CA GLU A 96 4.83 -10.64 4.66
C GLU A 96 5.39 -11.68 5.63
N LYS A 97 6.42 -12.41 5.20
CA LYS A 97 7.06 -13.43 6.06
C LYS A 97 7.71 -12.84 7.30
N TYR A 98 8.30 -11.67 7.25
CA TYR A 98 8.84 -11.00 8.45
C TYR A 98 7.74 -10.71 9.48
N ILE A 99 6.59 -10.18 9.03
CA ILE A 99 5.44 -9.87 9.90
C ILE A 99 4.87 -11.15 10.51
N GLU A 100 4.66 -12.20 9.69
CA GLU A 100 4.16 -13.51 10.13
C GLU A 100 5.10 -14.17 11.14
N GLN A 101 6.41 -14.22 10.84
CA GLN A 101 7.44 -14.84 11.70
C GLN A 101 7.68 -14.07 13.00
N ALA A 102 7.41 -12.76 13.01
CA ALA A 102 7.44 -11.99 14.23
C ALA A 102 6.34 -12.38 15.21
N GLY A 103 5.31 -13.12 14.75
CA GLY A 103 4.16 -13.52 15.56
C GLY A 103 3.19 -12.37 15.83
N LEU A 104 3.23 -11.31 15.00
CA LEU A 104 2.30 -10.19 15.08
C LEU A 104 0.95 -10.58 14.45
N PRO A 105 -0.19 -10.17 15.01
CA PRO A 105 -1.47 -10.27 14.32
C PRO A 105 -1.40 -9.47 13.02
N TYR A 106 -1.69 -10.09 11.89
CA TYR A 106 -1.49 -9.44 10.59
C TYR A 106 -2.73 -9.50 9.69
N CYS A 107 -2.78 -8.58 8.73
CA CYS A 107 -3.69 -8.64 7.59
C CYS A 107 -2.97 -8.11 6.34
N HIS A 108 -2.69 -8.99 5.37
CA HIS A 108 -2.10 -8.60 4.10
C HIS A 108 -3.19 -8.19 3.11
N ILE A 109 -3.14 -6.96 2.63
CA ILE A 109 -4.01 -6.47 1.56
C ILE A 109 -3.22 -6.58 0.26
N ARG A 110 -3.68 -7.43 -0.65
CA ARG A 110 -3.01 -7.81 -1.89
C ARG A 110 -3.80 -7.31 -3.10
N PRO A 111 -3.71 -6.01 -3.42
CA PRO A 111 -4.41 -5.46 -4.56
C PRO A 111 -3.80 -5.92 -5.89
N SER A 112 -4.63 -5.89 -6.92
CA SER A 112 -4.20 -5.88 -8.31
C SER A 112 -3.64 -4.51 -8.69
N PHE A 113 -3.51 -4.23 -9.98
CA PHE A 113 -2.92 -2.99 -10.48
C PHE A 113 -3.81 -1.77 -10.19
N PHE A 114 -3.25 -0.70 -9.63
CA PHE A 114 -4.02 0.50 -9.27
C PHE A 114 -4.42 1.30 -10.52
N MET A 115 -5.68 1.74 -10.59
CA MET A 115 -6.13 2.69 -11.62
C MET A 115 -5.30 3.98 -11.59
N GLN A 116 -4.91 4.45 -10.41
CA GLN A 116 -4.11 5.66 -10.23
C GLN A 116 -2.70 5.57 -10.82
N ASN A 117 -2.21 4.37 -11.19
CA ASN A 117 -0.97 4.27 -11.94
C ASN A 117 -1.08 4.91 -13.34
N LEU A 118 -2.26 4.92 -13.93
CA LEU A 118 -2.50 5.58 -15.22
C LEU A 118 -2.35 7.10 -15.11
N SER A 119 -2.82 7.71 -14.02
CA SER A 119 -2.70 9.15 -13.74
C SER A 119 -1.43 9.54 -12.98
N GLY A 120 -0.63 8.57 -12.52
CA GLY A 120 0.64 8.75 -11.80
C GLY A 120 1.82 8.26 -12.61
N VAL A 121 2.13 6.98 -12.53
CA VAL A 121 3.31 6.36 -13.16
C VAL A 121 3.33 6.55 -14.68
N HIS A 122 2.18 6.39 -15.32
CA HIS A 122 2.00 6.53 -16.78
C HIS A 122 1.59 7.94 -17.23
N ALA A 123 1.37 8.88 -16.28
CA ALA A 123 0.87 10.22 -16.60
C ALA A 123 1.70 10.94 -17.66
N PHE A 124 3.03 10.90 -17.53
CA PHE A 124 3.95 11.61 -18.42
C PHE A 124 3.82 11.12 -19.88
N GLU A 125 3.83 9.80 -20.09
CA GLU A 125 3.74 9.24 -21.43
C GLU A 125 2.34 9.37 -22.05
N ILE A 126 1.29 9.34 -21.23
CA ILE A 126 -0.09 9.59 -21.67
C ILE A 126 -0.25 11.08 -22.06
N GLN A 127 0.25 12.01 -21.25
CA GLN A 127 0.10 13.44 -21.49
C GLN A 127 0.91 13.98 -22.67
N HIS A 128 2.12 13.44 -22.88
CA HIS A 128 3.06 14.00 -23.85
C HIS A 128 3.19 13.18 -25.14
N PHE A 129 2.82 11.90 -25.10
CA PHE A 129 3.08 10.99 -26.21
C PHE A 129 1.86 10.16 -26.62
N ASP A 130 0.70 10.38 -26.01
CA ASP A 130 -0.54 9.66 -26.26
C ASP A 130 -0.35 8.12 -26.28
N ARG A 131 0.41 7.60 -25.32
CA ARG A 131 0.71 6.16 -25.26
C ARG A 131 0.88 5.66 -23.83
N ILE A 132 0.70 4.34 -23.66
CA ILE A 132 1.05 3.57 -22.47
C ILE A 132 2.09 2.54 -22.88
N VAL A 133 3.27 2.56 -22.25
CA VAL A 133 4.35 1.60 -22.53
C VAL A 133 4.45 0.59 -21.40
N VAL A 134 4.00 -0.62 -21.65
CA VAL A 134 4.05 -1.74 -20.69
C VAL A 134 4.54 -3.00 -21.40
N PRO A 135 5.40 -3.82 -20.78
CA PRO A 135 5.95 -5.04 -21.41
C PRO A 135 4.95 -6.21 -21.34
N VAL A 136 3.69 -5.93 -21.66
CA VAL A 136 2.59 -6.90 -21.63
C VAL A 136 1.97 -6.99 -23.02
N LYS A 137 1.48 -8.20 -23.37
CA LYS A 137 0.68 -8.40 -24.57
C LYS A 137 -0.81 -8.27 -24.21
N ASN A 138 -1.60 -9.29 -24.52
CA ASN A 138 -3.04 -9.36 -24.24
C ASN A 138 -3.30 -9.90 -22.81
N VAL A 139 -2.53 -9.45 -21.82
CA VAL A 139 -2.72 -9.86 -20.42
C VAL A 139 -3.86 -9.06 -19.84
N LEU A 140 -4.87 -9.76 -19.34
CA LEU A 140 -5.98 -9.12 -18.63
C LEU A 140 -5.55 -8.67 -17.25
N THR A 141 -5.93 -7.46 -16.89
CA THR A 141 -5.67 -6.83 -15.61
C THR A 141 -6.97 -6.33 -15.01
N SER A 142 -7.27 -6.75 -13.80
CA SER A 142 -8.43 -6.21 -13.06
C SER A 142 -7.95 -4.98 -12.28
N PHE A 143 -8.04 -3.80 -12.90
CA PHE A 143 -7.64 -2.55 -12.27
C PHE A 143 -8.51 -2.25 -11.06
N ILE A 144 -7.90 -1.82 -9.95
CA ILE A 144 -8.59 -1.46 -8.71
C ILE A 144 -8.37 0.00 -8.36
N ASP A 145 -9.40 0.65 -7.85
CA ASP A 145 -9.28 2.01 -7.33
C ASP A 145 -8.54 2.02 -5.98
N ALA A 146 -7.64 2.99 -5.79
CA ALA A 146 -6.94 3.18 -4.53
C ALA A 146 -7.88 3.57 -3.37
N GLU A 147 -9.04 4.16 -3.66
CA GLU A 147 -10.06 4.48 -2.66
C GLU A 147 -10.69 3.21 -2.10
N ASP A 148 -10.99 2.20 -2.94
CA ASP A 148 -11.49 0.90 -2.51
C ASP A 148 -10.48 0.17 -1.60
N ILE A 149 -9.18 0.28 -1.93
CA ILE A 149 -8.10 -0.24 -1.08
C ILE A 149 -8.09 0.48 0.27
N GLY A 150 -8.25 1.80 0.26
CA GLY A 150 -8.33 2.63 1.47
C GLY A 150 -9.53 2.27 2.34
N GLU A 151 -10.71 2.04 1.72
CA GLU A 151 -11.91 1.65 2.45
C GLU A 151 -11.75 0.28 3.12
N LEU A 152 -11.23 -0.71 2.40
CA LEU A 152 -10.94 -2.02 2.99
C LEU A 152 -9.93 -1.91 4.12
N THR A 153 -8.84 -1.14 3.92
CA THR A 153 -7.81 -0.93 4.94
C THR A 153 -8.40 -0.31 6.20
N ALA A 154 -9.25 0.71 6.05
CA ALA A 154 -9.93 1.33 7.18
C ALA A 154 -10.84 0.35 7.92
N LYS A 155 -11.58 -0.51 7.20
CA LYS A 155 -12.41 -1.55 7.80
C LYS A 155 -11.58 -2.58 8.56
N VAL A 156 -10.49 -3.05 7.97
CA VAL A 156 -9.57 -4.00 8.60
C VAL A 156 -8.98 -3.44 9.89
N LEU A 157 -8.57 -2.17 9.89
CA LEU A 157 -8.00 -1.51 11.06
C LEU A 157 -9.04 -1.19 12.14
N THR A 158 -10.30 -0.95 11.77
CA THR A 158 -11.37 -0.67 12.76
C THR A 158 -11.97 -1.92 13.37
N GLU A 159 -11.84 -3.07 12.72
CA GLU A 159 -12.34 -4.37 13.19
C GLU A 159 -11.24 -5.42 13.26
N PRO A 160 -10.09 -5.15 13.92
CA PRO A 160 -8.87 -5.95 13.81
C PRO A 160 -9.09 -7.44 14.13
N GLU A 161 -9.91 -7.77 15.12
CA GLU A 161 -10.12 -9.15 15.57
C GLU A 161 -10.78 -10.03 14.49
N LYS A 162 -11.54 -9.43 13.57
CA LYS A 162 -12.20 -10.15 12.47
C LYS A 162 -11.23 -10.47 11.33
N HIS A 163 -10.09 -9.78 11.27
CA HIS A 163 -9.19 -9.80 10.12
C HIS A 163 -7.79 -10.32 10.43
N GLN A 164 -7.53 -10.73 11.68
CA GLN A 164 -6.22 -11.28 12.08
C GLN A 164 -5.84 -12.52 11.29
N ASN A 165 -4.56 -12.62 10.94
CA ASN A 165 -3.92 -13.73 10.26
C ASN A 165 -4.56 -14.09 8.92
N ARG A 166 -4.93 -13.06 8.16
CA ARG A 166 -5.57 -13.17 6.84
C ARG A 166 -4.80 -12.43 5.76
N GLY A 167 -4.99 -12.87 4.52
CA GLY A 167 -4.59 -12.15 3.31
C GLY A 167 -5.81 -12.00 2.39
N TYR A 168 -6.05 -10.79 1.90
CA TYR A 168 -7.14 -10.48 0.98
C TYR A 168 -6.57 -10.09 -0.38
N SER A 169 -6.81 -10.93 -1.37
CA SER A 169 -6.59 -10.55 -2.78
C SER A 169 -7.79 -9.74 -3.25
N ILE A 170 -7.55 -8.51 -3.69
CA ILE A 170 -8.61 -7.58 -4.10
C ILE A 170 -8.37 -7.08 -5.52
N THR A 171 -9.45 -6.99 -6.27
CA THR A 171 -9.44 -6.60 -7.68
C THR A 171 -10.58 -5.65 -7.95
N GLY A 172 -10.49 -4.91 -9.05
CA GLY A 172 -11.66 -4.26 -9.61
C GLY A 172 -12.66 -5.28 -10.17
N PRO A 173 -13.82 -4.82 -10.58
CA PRO A 173 -14.95 -5.69 -10.98
C PRO A 173 -14.75 -6.36 -12.35
N GLU A 174 -13.85 -5.83 -13.18
CA GLU A 174 -13.67 -6.23 -14.57
C GLU A 174 -12.19 -6.46 -14.90
N ALA A 175 -11.94 -7.46 -15.73
CA ALA A 175 -10.60 -7.76 -16.25
C ALA A 175 -10.50 -7.26 -17.70
N ILE A 176 -9.68 -6.25 -17.94
CA ILE A 176 -9.45 -5.65 -19.25
C ILE A 176 -7.97 -5.71 -19.62
N ASP A 177 -7.66 -5.69 -20.91
CA ASP A 177 -6.28 -5.52 -21.36
C ASP A 177 -5.89 -4.03 -21.50
N TYR A 178 -4.62 -3.77 -21.74
CA TYR A 178 -4.15 -2.40 -21.88
C TYR A 178 -4.61 -1.70 -23.17
N PHE A 179 -5.02 -2.44 -24.19
CA PHE A 179 -5.62 -1.86 -25.40
C PHE A 179 -7.04 -1.36 -25.10
N GLN A 180 -7.80 -2.12 -24.31
CA GLN A 180 -9.11 -1.66 -23.82
C GLN A 180 -8.96 -0.45 -22.90
N ALA A 181 -8.00 -0.45 -21.98
CA ALA A 181 -7.72 0.68 -21.12
C ALA A 181 -7.32 1.94 -21.93
N ALA A 182 -6.46 1.79 -22.95
CA ALA A 182 -6.10 2.88 -23.85
C ALA A 182 -7.31 3.41 -24.63
N LYS A 183 -8.18 2.54 -25.12
CA LYS A 183 -9.41 2.93 -25.81
C LYS A 183 -10.32 3.77 -24.90
N ILE A 184 -10.56 3.31 -23.67
CA ILE A 184 -11.36 4.07 -22.68
C ILE A 184 -10.75 5.45 -22.43
N LEU A 185 -9.42 5.51 -22.23
CA LEU A 185 -8.73 6.81 -22.03
C LEU A 185 -8.83 7.72 -23.25
N SER A 186 -8.74 7.17 -24.47
CA SER A 186 -8.90 7.95 -25.71
C SER A 186 -10.30 8.56 -25.82
N GLU A 187 -11.33 7.78 -25.49
CA GLU A 187 -12.71 8.24 -25.48
C GLU A 187 -12.93 9.34 -24.45
N GLU A 188 -12.44 9.20 -23.22
CA GLU A 188 -12.61 10.15 -22.14
C GLU A 188 -11.78 11.46 -22.37
N LEU A 189 -10.58 11.34 -22.91
CA LEU A 189 -9.70 12.48 -23.17
C LEU A 189 -9.99 13.17 -24.51
N GLY A 190 -10.83 12.58 -25.38
CA GLY A 190 -11.15 13.12 -26.71
C GLY A 190 -9.97 13.16 -27.67
N ARG A 191 -9.00 12.25 -27.50
CA ARG A 191 -7.77 12.14 -28.32
C ARG A 191 -7.27 10.70 -28.38
N ASN A 192 -6.55 10.40 -29.47
CA ASN A 192 -5.94 9.07 -29.68
C ASN A 192 -4.54 9.01 -29.07
#